data_39bb74083ede5dbd0bf4fe0d27bd7fe2
#
_entry.id   39bb74083ede5dbd0bf4fe0d27bd7fe2
#
_cell.length_a   1.000
_cell.length_b   1.000
_cell.length_c   1.000
_cell.angle_alpha   90.00
_cell.angle_beta   90.00
_cell.angle_gamma   90.00
#
_symmetry.space_group_name_H-M   'P 1'
#
loop_
_entity.id
_entity.type
_entity.pdbx_description
1 polymer ?
#
loop_
_entity_poly.entity_id
_entity_poly.type
_entity_poly.pdbx_seq_one_letter_code
_entity_poly.pdbx_strand_id
1 'polypeptide(L)'
;MHIIGTLCAIGAGVFFGFIGPVTKIAYNLGVGLGLAILLRYIIATLLISPLIALNRPTYSIYKNQIWLLMLLTTGSILLATGLLISLKHIDASLAILIFCTYPMIVLFASMLLDKEKINLKVKLIFLITFVGLFLVLGPSFENLNMIGVISAIIASVGASTIILTNQKLSNRKVSPIHIGVFTNLFNSIFFLIVISFFYKIDIDITFNAWVMILISSFCYSIAFFLQLLAIPRIGQSKTALLLYAEPITAVLASIILLKEVLNFYQSLGAFLVISSLIFATYHTNKNQK
;
A
#
# COMPACT_ATOMS: atom_id res chain seq x y z
N MET A 1 -23.94 3.80 4.28
CA MET A 1 -22.55 3.60 4.82
C MET A 1 -21.66 2.76 3.91
N HIS A 2 -22.16 1.70 3.27
CA HIS A 2 -21.35 0.86 2.36
C HIS A 2 -20.81 1.59 1.13
N ILE A 3 -21.58 2.46 0.49
CA ILE A 3 -21.15 3.22 -0.71
C ILE A 3 -19.94 4.09 -0.39
N ILE A 4 -19.96 4.82 0.72
CA ILE A 4 -18.84 5.66 1.14
C ILE A 4 -17.58 4.82 1.39
N GLY A 5 -17.70 3.66 2.04
CA GLY A 5 -16.58 2.74 2.24
C GLY A 5 -16.00 2.22 0.93
N THR A 6 -16.86 1.91 -0.04
CA THR A 6 -16.44 1.47 -1.39
C THR A 6 -15.70 2.58 -2.14
N LEU A 7 -16.24 3.81 -2.12
CA LEU A 7 -15.56 4.97 -2.74
C LEU A 7 -14.24 5.28 -2.07
N CYS A 8 -14.17 5.20 -0.73
CA CYS A 8 -12.91 5.36 0.00
C CYS A 8 -11.88 4.30 -0.41
N ALA A 9 -12.28 3.02 -0.54
CA ALA A 9 -11.35 1.96 -0.94
C ALA A 9 -10.83 2.14 -2.36
N ILE A 10 -11.71 2.46 -3.33
CA ILE A 10 -11.30 2.72 -4.72
C ILE A 10 -10.41 3.96 -4.79
N GLY A 11 -10.81 5.05 -4.12
CA GLY A 11 -10.01 6.28 -4.06
C GLY A 11 -8.63 6.04 -3.45
N ALA A 12 -8.55 5.25 -2.36
CA ALA A 12 -7.28 4.85 -1.77
C ALA A 12 -6.40 4.10 -2.79
N GLY A 13 -6.96 3.13 -3.53
CA GLY A 13 -6.22 2.42 -4.57
C GLY A 13 -5.70 3.34 -5.67
N VAL A 14 -6.52 4.28 -6.15
CA VAL A 14 -6.10 5.26 -7.16
C VAL A 14 -4.93 6.11 -6.65
N PHE A 15 -5.03 6.69 -5.45
CA PHE A 15 -3.95 7.50 -4.89
C PHE A 15 -2.69 6.68 -4.59
N PHE A 16 -2.82 5.44 -4.10
CA PHE A 16 -1.68 4.54 -3.92
C PHE A 16 -0.98 4.24 -5.25
N GLY A 17 -1.73 4.02 -6.32
CA GLY A 17 -1.19 3.74 -7.65
C GLY A 17 -0.29 4.84 -8.21
N PHE A 18 -0.54 6.10 -7.88
CA PHE A 18 0.33 7.21 -8.28
C PHE A 18 1.65 7.26 -7.55
N ILE A 19 1.75 6.69 -6.32
CA ILE A 19 2.95 6.80 -5.48
C ILE A 19 4.19 6.25 -6.18
N GLY A 20 4.11 5.04 -6.74
CA GLY A 20 5.24 4.37 -7.38
C GLY A 20 5.87 5.19 -8.50
N PRO A 21 5.12 5.50 -9.58
CA PRO A 21 5.62 6.27 -10.70
C PRO A 21 6.14 7.65 -10.31
N VAL A 22 5.43 8.39 -9.46
CA VAL A 22 5.85 9.73 -9.01
C VAL A 22 7.12 9.66 -8.16
N THR A 23 7.24 8.65 -7.26
CA THR A 23 8.45 8.45 -6.47
C THR A 23 9.64 8.07 -7.37
N LYS A 24 9.41 7.27 -8.42
CA LYS A 24 10.47 6.92 -9.38
C LYS A 24 11.00 8.17 -10.11
N ILE A 25 10.11 9.08 -10.51
CA ILE A 25 10.53 10.38 -11.08
C ILE A 25 11.37 11.16 -10.07
N ALA A 26 10.93 11.23 -8.80
CA ALA A 26 11.69 11.91 -7.76
C ALA A 26 13.09 11.31 -7.58
N TYR A 27 13.24 9.99 -7.62
CA TYR A 27 14.54 9.31 -7.57
C TYR A 27 15.42 9.65 -8.76
N ASN A 28 14.86 9.69 -9.95
CA ASN A 28 15.59 10.07 -11.16
C ASN A 28 16.07 11.55 -11.11
N LEU A 29 15.40 12.39 -10.31
CA LEU A 29 15.77 13.78 -10.04
C LEU A 29 16.72 13.95 -8.83
N GLY A 30 17.21 12.84 -8.26
CA GLY A 30 18.22 12.84 -7.20
C GLY A 30 17.65 12.81 -5.76
N VAL A 31 16.34 12.58 -5.57
CA VAL A 31 15.78 12.45 -4.21
C VAL A 31 16.34 11.19 -3.55
N GLY A 32 16.89 11.34 -2.35
CA GLY A 32 17.36 10.23 -1.54
C GLY A 32 16.23 9.41 -0.91
N LEU A 33 16.45 8.10 -0.72
CA LEU A 33 15.49 7.18 -0.09
C LEU A 33 15.04 7.67 1.29
N GLY A 34 15.98 8.16 2.12
CA GLY A 34 15.68 8.65 3.47
C GLY A 34 14.70 9.82 3.46
N LEU A 35 14.94 10.81 2.59
CA LEU A 35 14.06 11.99 2.45
C LEU A 35 12.66 11.55 1.98
N ALA A 36 12.57 10.63 1.03
CA ALA A 36 11.29 10.13 0.52
C ALA A 36 10.46 9.43 1.61
N ILE A 37 11.09 8.60 2.45
CA ILE A 37 10.41 7.92 3.56
C ILE A 37 9.96 8.95 4.61
N LEU A 38 10.85 9.85 5.02
CA LEU A 38 10.59 10.80 6.08
C LEU A 38 9.44 11.74 5.73
N LEU A 39 9.47 12.36 4.55
CA LEU A 39 8.43 13.28 4.10
C LEU A 39 7.06 12.61 4.00
N ARG A 40 7.01 11.36 3.56
CA ARG A 40 5.77 10.58 3.50
C ARG A 40 5.04 10.57 4.83
N TYR A 41 5.74 10.26 5.92
CA TYR A 41 5.13 10.15 7.24
C TYR A 41 4.91 11.50 7.92
N ILE A 42 5.81 12.47 7.74
CA ILE A 42 5.64 13.84 8.27
C ILE A 42 4.39 14.47 7.66
N ILE A 43 4.23 14.43 6.34
CA ILE A 43 3.08 15.04 5.66
C ILE A 43 1.79 14.32 6.06
N ALA A 44 1.79 12.99 6.16
CA ALA A 44 0.63 12.25 6.62
C ALA A 44 0.25 12.62 8.07
N THR A 45 1.24 12.79 8.95
CA THR A 45 1.01 13.24 10.33
C THR A 45 0.39 14.63 10.35
N LEU A 46 0.95 15.59 9.59
CA LEU A 46 0.46 16.97 9.54
C LEU A 46 -0.97 17.07 8.98
N LEU A 47 -1.30 16.26 7.97
CA LEU A 47 -2.63 16.28 7.36
C LEU A 47 -3.71 15.61 8.22
N ILE A 48 -3.36 14.53 8.94
CA ILE A 48 -4.34 13.77 9.71
C ILE A 48 -4.49 14.28 11.15
N SER A 49 -3.43 14.85 11.75
CA SER A 49 -3.44 15.27 13.16
C SER A 49 -4.49 16.35 13.49
N PRO A 50 -4.83 17.33 12.65
CA PRO A 50 -5.88 18.29 12.98
C PRO A 50 -7.25 17.65 13.16
N LEU A 51 -7.49 16.47 12.52
CA LEU A 51 -8.75 15.73 12.64
C LEU A 51 -8.95 15.10 14.02
N ILE A 52 -7.91 15.01 14.86
CA ILE A 52 -8.04 14.57 16.27
C ILE A 52 -8.96 15.50 17.05
N ALA A 53 -8.96 16.79 16.74
CA ALA A 53 -9.83 17.76 17.40
C ALA A 53 -11.33 17.40 17.25
N LEU A 54 -11.69 16.72 16.16
CA LEU A 54 -13.05 16.25 15.88
C LEU A 54 -13.42 14.96 16.65
N ASN A 55 -12.42 14.20 17.11
CA ASN A 55 -12.61 12.92 17.80
C ASN A 55 -11.65 12.81 18.99
N ARG A 56 -12.07 13.28 20.16
CA ARG A 56 -11.24 13.23 21.37
C ARG A 56 -10.97 11.78 21.79
N PRO A 57 -9.72 11.40 22.01
CA PRO A 57 -9.35 10.05 22.39
C PRO A 57 -9.76 9.72 23.82
N THR A 58 -10.23 8.49 24.03
CA THR A 58 -10.33 7.94 25.39
C THR A 58 -9.02 7.20 25.69
N TYR A 59 -8.18 7.76 26.54
CA TYR A 59 -6.83 7.24 26.88
C TYR A 59 -6.79 5.74 27.23
N SER A 60 -7.82 5.23 27.90
CA SER A 60 -7.89 3.83 28.30
C SER A 60 -7.93 2.85 27.12
N ILE A 61 -8.49 3.27 25.98
CA ILE A 61 -8.56 2.43 24.75
C ILE A 61 -7.16 2.19 24.18
N TYR A 62 -6.27 3.17 24.26
CA TYR A 62 -4.91 3.05 23.72
C TYR A 62 -4.03 2.11 24.53
N LYS A 63 -4.05 2.22 25.86
CA LYS A 63 -3.22 1.39 26.73
C LYS A 63 -3.44 -0.11 26.49
N ASN A 64 -4.68 -0.51 26.26
CA ASN A 64 -5.04 -1.90 26.03
C ASN A 64 -4.79 -2.38 24.57
N GLN A 65 -4.52 -1.46 23.63
CA GLN A 65 -4.36 -1.79 22.21
C GLN A 65 -2.96 -1.43 21.66
N ILE A 66 -2.05 -1.01 22.52
CA ILE A 66 -0.72 -0.53 22.12
C ILE A 66 0.04 -1.55 21.27
N TRP A 67 -0.06 -2.83 21.60
CA TRP A 67 0.63 -3.89 20.85
C TRP A 67 0.09 -4.03 19.41
N LEU A 68 -1.23 -3.86 19.19
CA LEU A 68 -1.82 -3.86 17.85
C LEU A 68 -1.40 -2.61 17.07
N LEU A 69 -1.36 -1.45 17.73
CA LEU A 69 -0.87 -0.22 17.11
C LEU A 69 0.61 -0.36 16.71
N MET A 70 1.44 -0.96 17.56
CA MET A 70 2.84 -1.24 17.23
C MET A 70 2.96 -2.24 16.08
N LEU A 71 2.14 -3.30 16.04
CA LEU A 71 2.13 -4.26 14.95
C LEU A 71 1.74 -3.61 13.61
N LEU A 72 0.71 -2.74 13.62
CA LEU A 72 0.30 -1.97 12.45
C LEU A 72 1.42 -1.02 11.99
N THR A 73 2.08 -0.35 12.93
CA THR A 73 3.20 0.55 12.67
C THR A 73 4.38 -0.20 12.05
N THR A 74 4.73 -1.37 12.59
CA THR A 74 5.77 -2.25 12.00
C THR A 74 5.40 -2.65 10.58
N GLY A 75 4.14 -3.03 10.34
CA GLY A 75 3.65 -3.30 8.98
C GLY A 75 3.83 -2.10 8.04
N SER A 76 3.57 -0.89 8.53
CA SER A 76 3.75 0.35 7.76
C SER A 76 5.23 0.64 7.46
N ILE A 77 6.14 0.35 8.38
CA ILE A 77 7.60 0.44 8.16
C ILE A 77 8.04 -0.55 7.08
N LEU A 78 7.64 -1.81 7.20
CA LEU A 78 7.98 -2.85 6.21
C LEU A 78 7.43 -2.52 4.83
N LEU A 79 6.20 -2.01 4.75
CA LEU A 79 5.59 -1.59 3.50
C LEU A 79 6.40 -0.45 2.86
N ALA A 80 6.64 0.63 3.60
CA ALA A 80 7.28 1.80 3.03
C ALA A 80 8.74 1.53 2.66
N THR A 81 9.52 0.92 3.55
CA THR A 81 10.92 0.60 3.26
C THR A 81 11.03 -0.40 2.13
N GLY A 82 10.25 -1.48 2.16
CA GLY A 82 10.26 -2.51 1.13
C GLY A 82 9.89 -1.96 -0.25
N LEU A 83 8.78 -1.20 -0.34
CA LEU A 83 8.34 -0.65 -1.62
C LEU A 83 9.33 0.40 -2.17
N LEU A 84 9.81 1.32 -1.34
CA LEU A 84 10.72 2.36 -1.78
C LEU A 84 12.10 1.83 -2.15
N ILE A 85 12.60 0.80 -1.45
CA ILE A 85 13.83 0.10 -1.86
C ILE A 85 13.57 -0.63 -3.19
N SER A 86 12.44 -1.30 -3.34
CA SER A 86 12.09 -1.97 -4.60
C SER A 86 12.09 -1.01 -5.79
N LEU A 87 11.41 0.14 -5.67
CA LEU A 87 11.35 1.19 -6.70
C LEU A 87 12.73 1.74 -7.11
N LYS A 88 13.72 1.65 -6.22
CA LYS A 88 15.10 2.04 -6.52
C LYS A 88 15.81 1.01 -7.41
N HIS A 89 15.45 -0.26 -7.31
CA HIS A 89 16.20 -1.37 -7.93
C HIS A 89 15.51 -2.00 -9.14
N ILE A 90 14.19 -1.89 -9.27
CA ILE A 90 13.40 -2.40 -10.40
C ILE A 90 12.41 -1.35 -10.90
N ASP A 91 11.77 -1.61 -12.03
CA ASP A 91 10.78 -0.73 -12.62
C ASP A 91 9.56 -0.56 -11.72
N ALA A 92 8.94 0.63 -11.78
CA ALA A 92 7.83 0.96 -10.89
C ALA A 92 6.62 0.04 -11.09
N SER A 93 6.28 -0.26 -12.35
CA SER A 93 5.19 -1.18 -12.69
C SER A 93 5.43 -2.58 -12.11
N LEU A 94 6.66 -3.07 -12.24
CA LEU A 94 7.07 -4.38 -11.74
C LEU A 94 7.06 -4.43 -10.20
N ALA A 95 7.61 -3.42 -9.54
CA ALA A 95 7.61 -3.30 -8.09
C ALA A 95 6.18 -3.33 -7.53
N ILE A 96 5.27 -2.56 -8.12
CA ILE A 96 3.87 -2.49 -7.72
C ILE A 96 3.14 -3.81 -7.99
N LEU A 97 3.39 -4.48 -9.12
CA LEU A 97 2.75 -5.76 -9.42
C LEU A 97 3.15 -6.86 -8.44
N ILE A 98 4.44 -6.93 -8.06
CA ILE A 98 4.88 -7.88 -7.01
C ILE A 98 4.26 -7.50 -5.67
N PHE A 99 4.30 -6.23 -5.31
CA PHE A 99 3.68 -5.72 -4.08
C PHE A 99 2.19 -6.07 -4.02
N CYS A 100 1.47 -6.00 -5.12
CA CYS A 100 0.04 -6.33 -5.20
C CYS A 100 -0.30 -7.82 -4.97
N THR A 101 0.65 -8.64 -4.52
CA THR A 101 0.35 -9.96 -3.93
C THR A 101 -0.25 -9.85 -2.53
N TYR A 102 -0.19 -8.67 -1.85
CA TYR A 102 -0.67 -8.49 -0.48
C TYR A 102 -2.13 -8.93 -0.24
N PRO A 103 -3.09 -8.74 -1.16
CA PRO A 103 -4.46 -9.21 -0.91
C PRO A 103 -4.58 -10.72 -0.86
N MET A 104 -3.68 -11.46 -1.55
CA MET A 104 -3.60 -12.91 -1.42
C MET A 104 -3.19 -13.29 0.01
N ILE A 105 -2.19 -12.59 0.56
CA ILE A 105 -1.74 -12.80 1.94
C ILE A 105 -2.86 -12.47 2.93
N VAL A 106 -3.59 -11.37 2.72
CA VAL A 106 -4.77 -11.00 3.54
C VAL A 106 -5.82 -12.09 3.52
N LEU A 107 -6.16 -12.60 2.34
CA LEU A 107 -7.16 -13.66 2.20
C LEU A 107 -6.70 -14.95 2.88
N PHE A 108 -5.47 -15.40 2.66
CA PHE A 108 -4.91 -16.58 3.32
C PHE A 108 -4.91 -16.43 4.85
N ALA A 109 -4.48 -15.27 5.33
CA ALA A 109 -4.48 -14.98 6.76
C ALA A 109 -5.90 -14.95 7.35
N SER A 110 -6.89 -14.38 6.64
CA SER A 110 -8.29 -14.39 7.05
C SER A 110 -8.86 -15.80 7.13
N MET A 111 -8.46 -16.70 6.21
CA MET A 111 -8.85 -18.11 6.28
C MET A 111 -8.31 -18.81 7.52
N LEU A 112 -7.03 -18.57 7.82
CA LEU A 112 -6.35 -19.25 8.91
C LEU A 112 -6.75 -18.69 10.28
N LEU A 113 -6.88 -17.35 10.39
CA LEU A 113 -7.14 -16.65 11.64
C LEU A 113 -8.64 -16.56 11.95
N ASP A 114 -9.46 -16.26 10.95
CA ASP A 114 -10.90 -16.02 11.11
C ASP A 114 -11.74 -17.24 10.68
N LYS A 115 -11.10 -18.33 10.25
CA LYS A 115 -11.72 -19.59 9.77
C LYS A 115 -12.75 -19.33 8.64
N GLU A 116 -12.54 -18.29 7.83
CA GLU A 116 -13.40 -18.02 6.68
C GLU A 116 -13.31 -19.15 5.65
N LYS A 117 -14.46 -19.70 5.26
CA LYS A 117 -14.52 -20.72 4.20
C LYS A 117 -14.37 -20.05 2.84
N ILE A 118 -13.22 -20.25 2.19
CA ILE A 118 -13.00 -19.71 0.84
C ILE A 118 -13.61 -20.64 -0.21
N ASN A 119 -14.44 -20.08 -1.08
CA ASN A 119 -15.04 -20.77 -2.21
C ASN A 119 -13.95 -21.15 -3.24
N LEU A 120 -14.16 -22.30 -3.94
CA LEU A 120 -13.27 -22.76 -5.01
C LEU A 120 -13.02 -21.69 -6.07
N LYS A 121 -14.02 -20.87 -6.40
CA LYS A 121 -13.91 -19.76 -7.36
C LYS A 121 -12.86 -18.72 -6.92
N VAL A 122 -12.81 -18.39 -5.64
CA VAL A 122 -11.81 -17.46 -5.10
C VAL A 122 -10.41 -18.07 -5.19
N LYS A 123 -10.26 -19.36 -4.94
CA LYS A 123 -8.97 -20.09 -5.14
C LYS A 123 -8.50 -20.03 -6.59
N LEU A 124 -9.42 -20.19 -7.56
CA LEU A 124 -9.11 -20.07 -8.99
C LEU A 124 -8.69 -18.65 -9.37
N ILE A 125 -9.36 -17.63 -8.83
CA ILE A 125 -8.98 -16.24 -9.04
C ILE A 125 -7.53 -16.01 -8.57
N PHE A 126 -7.17 -16.53 -7.40
CA PHE A 126 -5.81 -16.47 -6.91
C PHE A 126 -4.80 -17.11 -7.84
N LEU A 127 -5.12 -18.31 -8.34
CA LEU A 127 -4.25 -19.01 -9.26
C LEU A 127 -4.02 -18.18 -10.55
N ILE A 128 -5.10 -17.61 -11.10
CA ILE A 128 -5.02 -16.77 -12.30
C ILE A 128 -4.19 -15.50 -12.02
N THR A 129 -4.39 -14.86 -10.86
CA THR A 129 -3.60 -13.70 -10.44
C THR A 129 -2.12 -14.06 -10.32
N PHE A 130 -1.82 -15.23 -9.73
CA PHE A 130 -0.44 -15.70 -9.57
C PHE A 130 0.22 -15.99 -10.92
N VAL A 131 -0.49 -16.64 -11.86
CA VAL A 131 -0.03 -16.86 -13.23
C VAL A 131 0.19 -15.53 -13.94
N GLY A 132 -0.71 -14.57 -13.79
CA GLY A 132 -0.55 -13.24 -14.34
C GLY A 132 0.69 -12.53 -13.81
N LEU A 133 0.93 -12.57 -12.51
CA LEU A 133 2.17 -12.04 -11.90
C LEU A 133 3.43 -12.74 -12.41
N PHE A 134 3.38 -14.07 -12.56
CA PHE A 134 4.49 -14.83 -13.12
C PHE A 134 4.81 -14.40 -14.55
N LEU A 135 3.80 -14.14 -15.38
CA LEU A 135 3.99 -13.66 -16.75
C LEU A 135 4.56 -12.24 -16.78
N VAL A 136 4.18 -11.38 -15.83
CA VAL A 136 4.78 -10.05 -15.71
C VAL A 136 6.26 -10.12 -15.36
N LEU A 137 6.65 -11.06 -14.51
CA LEU A 137 8.04 -11.28 -14.08
C LEU A 137 8.86 -12.10 -15.08
N GLY A 138 8.20 -13.04 -15.80
CA GLY A 138 8.83 -14.17 -16.47
C GLY A 138 9.93 -13.85 -17.48
N PRO A 139 9.75 -12.97 -18.48
CA PRO A 139 10.78 -12.76 -19.52
C PRO A 139 11.98 -11.91 -19.08
N SER A 140 11.92 -11.33 -17.90
CA SER A 140 12.93 -10.40 -17.40
C SER A 140 13.81 -11.01 -16.30
N PHE A 141 13.74 -12.34 -16.06
CA PHE A 141 14.48 -13.00 -14.98
C PHE A 141 15.99 -12.84 -15.05
N GLU A 142 16.55 -12.74 -16.25
CA GLU A 142 17.99 -12.62 -16.45
C GLU A 142 18.56 -11.28 -15.92
N ASN A 143 17.73 -10.24 -15.82
CA ASN A 143 18.12 -8.89 -15.40
C ASN A 143 17.40 -8.42 -14.10
N LEU A 144 16.68 -9.31 -13.41
CA LEU A 144 15.98 -8.93 -12.19
C LEU A 144 16.93 -8.70 -11.03
N ASN A 145 16.89 -7.50 -10.47
CA ASN A 145 17.57 -7.24 -9.22
C ASN A 145 16.78 -7.89 -8.06
N MET A 146 17.37 -8.97 -7.50
CA MET A 146 16.75 -9.75 -6.41
C MET A 146 16.46 -8.90 -5.17
N ILE A 147 17.25 -7.86 -4.90
CA ILE A 147 17.00 -6.93 -3.79
C ILE A 147 15.66 -6.23 -4.02
N GLY A 148 15.39 -5.77 -5.24
CA GLY A 148 14.12 -5.14 -5.61
C GLY A 148 12.92 -6.07 -5.43
N VAL A 149 13.04 -7.32 -5.90
CA VAL A 149 11.98 -8.33 -5.80
C VAL A 149 11.68 -8.69 -4.34
N ILE A 150 12.69 -9.03 -3.55
CA ILE A 150 12.54 -9.38 -2.12
C ILE A 150 11.94 -8.21 -1.35
N SER A 151 12.41 -6.99 -1.63
CA SER A 151 11.88 -5.78 -0.99
C SER A 151 10.41 -5.55 -1.31
N ALA A 152 9.95 -5.82 -2.54
CA ALA A 152 8.53 -5.75 -2.90
C ALA A 152 7.68 -6.80 -2.16
N ILE A 153 8.22 -8.02 -1.97
CA ILE A 153 7.55 -9.06 -1.18
C ILE A 153 7.45 -8.65 0.29
N ILE A 154 8.50 -8.08 0.86
CA ILE A 154 8.49 -7.54 2.24
C ILE A 154 7.41 -6.44 2.36
N ALA A 155 7.30 -5.56 1.37
CA ALA A 155 6.26 -4.54 1.32
C ALA A 155 4.86 -5.16 1.30
N SER A 156 4.66 -6.23 0.54
CA SER A 156 3.40 -6.99 0.46
C SER A 156 2.99 -7.57 1.82
N VAL A 157 3.93 -8.16 2.56
CA VAL A 157 3.71 -8.65 3.94
C VAL A 157 3.35 -7.49 4.87
N GLY A 158 4.05 -6.36 4.74
CA GLY A 158 3.77 -5.13 5.51
C GLY A 158 2.34 -4.62 5.29
N ALA A 159 1.90 -4.49 4.03
CA ALA A 159 0.55 -4.08 3.68
C ALA A 159 -0.52 -5.02 4.23
N SER A 160 -0.29 -6.32 4.14
CA SER A 160 -1.19 -7.34 4.70
C SER A 160 -1.34 -7.17 6.21
N THR A 161 -0.22 -6.93 6.90
CA THR A 161 -0.21 -6.69 8.35
C THR A 161 -1.02 -5.47 8.74
N ILE A 162 -0.92 -4.37 7.98
CA ILE A 162 -1.71 -3.14 8.20
C ILE A 162 -3.21 -3.46 8.10
N ILE A 163 -3.65 -4.11 7.02
CA ILE A 163 -5.07 -4.37 6.76
C ILE A 163 -5.67 -5.28 7.83
N LEU A 164 -5.00 -6.39 8.15
CA LEU A 164 -5.46 -7.36 9.16
C LEU A 164 -5.50 -6.73 10.57
N THR A 165 -4.48 -5.95 10.90
CA THR A 165 -4.40 -5.32 12.23
C THR A 165 -5.41 -4.17 12.35
N ASN A 166 -5.62 -3.38 11.28
CA ASN A 166 -6.63 -2.32 11.28
C ASN A 166 -8.04 -2.90 11.49
N GLN A 167 -8.38 -4.05 10.87
CA GLN A 167 -9.66 -4.71 11.15
C GLN A 167 -9.81 -5.10 12.62
N LYS A 168 -8.75 -5.63 13.25
CA LYS A 168 -8.76 -5.96 14.68
C LYS A 168 -8.92 -4.73 15.57
N LEU A 169 -8.24 -3.62 15.24
CA LEU A 169 -8.39 -2.35 15.95
C LEU A 169 -9.80 -1.76 15.77
N SER A 170 -10.36 -1.84 14.56
CA SER A 170 -11.71 -1.41 14.26
C SER A 170 -12.76 -2.19 15.07
N ASN A 171 -12.61 -3.51 15.16
CA ASN A 171 -13.50 -4.36 15.99
C ASN A 171 -13.43 -4.00 17.48
N ARG A 172 -12.33 -3.39 17.92
CA ARG A 172 -12.15 -2.85 19.27
C ARG A 172 -12.52 -1.37 19.39
N LYS A 173 -13.22 -0.81 18.38
CA LYS A 173 -13.74 0.58 18.34
C LYS A 173 -12.65 1.66 18.41
N VAL A 174 -11.41 1.35 17.99
CA VAL A 174 -10.36 2.35 17.84
C VAL A 174 -10.67 3.19 16.59
N SER A 175 -10.67 4.52 16.73
CA SER A 175 -10.96 5.43 15.61
C SER A 175 -9.90 5.37 14.53
N PRO A 176 -10.27 5.35 13.23
CA PRO A 176 -9.33 5.42 12.11
C PRO A 176 -8.38 6.63 12.17
N ILE A 177 -8.87 7.79 12.64
CA ILE A 177 -8.05 9.00 12.79
C ILE A 177 -6.91 8.74 13.77
N HIS A 178 -7.21 8.14 14.92
CA HIS A 178 -6.19 7.86 15.93
C HIS A 178 -5.17 6.81 15.46
N ILE A 179 -5.64 5.77 14.76
CA ILE A 179 -4.74 4.79 14.12
C ILE A 179 -3.80 5.50 13.16
N GLY A 180 -4.35 6.37 12.31
CA GLY A 180 -3.57 7.11 11.32
C GLY A 180 -2.53 8.03 11.94
N VAL A 181 -2.91 8.84 12.94
CA VAL A 181 -1.99 9.75 13.62
C VAL A 181 -0.92 9.00 14.39
N PHE A 182 -1.30 8.00 15.18
CA PHE A 182 -0.33 7.20 15.94
C PHE A 182 0.71 6.56 15.00
N THR A 183 0.25 5.91 13.94
CA THR A 183 1.13 5.20 13.00
C THR A 183 2.09 6.17 12.29
N ASN A 184 1.57 7.26 11.74
CA ASN A 184 2.41 8.17 10.98
C ASN A 184 3.34 8.99 11.88
N LEU A 185 2.88 9.42 13.06
CA LEU A 185 3.74 10.12 14.02
C LEU A 185 4.87 9.24 14.52
N PHE A 186 4.56 8.00 14.92
CA PHE A 186 5.59 7.06 15.37
C PHE A 186 6.59 6.75 14.27
N ASN A 187 6.12 6.52 13.04
CA ASN A 187 6.99 6.28 11.90
C ASN A 187 7.84 7.52 11.56
N SER A 188 7.28 8.74 11.67
CA SER A 188 8.05 9.97 11.47
C SER A 188 9.21 10.07 12.45
N ILE A 189 8.94 9.83 13.74
CA ILE A 189 9.97 9.85 14.79
C ILE A 189 11.00 8.73 14.57
N PHE A 190 10.53 7.51 14.30
CA PHE A 190 11.40 6.35 14.06
C PHE A 190 12.36 6.61 12.89
N PHE A 191 11.83 7.04 11.74
CA PHE A 191 12.67 7.31 10.57
C PHE A 191 13.54 8.54 10.73
N LEU A 192 13.10 9.58 11.46
CA LEU A 192 13.94 10.71 11.80
C LEU A 192 15.19 10.25 12.57
N ILE A 193 15.00 9.38 13.58
CA ILE A 193 16.10 8.81 14.35
C ILE A 193 17.01 7.95 13.47
N VAL A 194 16.45 6.99 12.72
CA VAL A 194 17.23 6.10 11.85
C VAL A 194 18.03 6.89 10.83
N ILE A 195 17.41 7.88 10.18
CA ILE A 195 18.08 8.67 9.17
C ILE A 195 19.19 9.52 9.79
N SER A 196 18.99 10.10 10.96
CA SER A 196 20.00 10.91 11.65
C SER A 196 21.28 10.12 11.96
N PHE A 197 21.17 8.80 12.19
CA PHE A 197 22.32 7.95 12.49
C PHE A 197 22.97 7.31 11.27
N PHE A 198 22.19 6.99 10.23
CA PHE A 198 22.65 6.12 9.14
C PHE A 198 22.68 6.78 7.77
N TYR A 199 22.05 7.94 7.60
CA TYR A 199 21.93 8.59 6.30
C TYR A 199 22.22 10.10 6.38
N LYS A 200 22.95 10.61 5.41
CA LYS A 200 22.97 12.05 5.16
C LYS A 200 21.73 12.41 4.35
N ILE A 201 20.89 13.30 4.86
CA ILE A 201 19.78 13.84 4.10
C ILE A 201 20.36 14.92 3.19
N ASP A 202 20.36 14.64 1.90
CA ASP A 202 20.63 15.69 0.93
C ASP A 202 19.34 16.44 0.65
N ILE A 203 19.30 17.70 1.03
CA ILE A 203 18.18 18.64 0.80
C ILE A 203 18.47 19.60 -0.36
N ASP A 204 19.69 19.57 -0.90
CA ASP A 204 20.08 20.39 -2.05
C ASP A 204 19.65 19.71 -3.37
N ILE A 205 18.34 19.60 -3.53
CA ILE A 205 17.69 19.01 -4.68
C ILE A 205 16.91 20.08 -5.47
N THR A 206 16.69 19.81 -6.75
CA THR A 206 15.99 20.72 -7.64
C THR A 206 14.54 20.98 -7.19
N PHE A 207 13.98 22.12 -7.58
CA PHE A 207 12.56 22.45 -7.31
C PHE A 207 11.62 21.36 -7.83
N ASN A 208 11.89 20.80 -9.02
CA ASN A 208 11.08 19.72 -9.58
C ASN A 208 11.15 18.44 -8.74
N ALA A 209 12.31 18.12 -8.15
CA ALA A 209 12.47 16.99 -7.24
C ALA A 209 11.61 17.16 -5.98
N TRP A 210 11.60 18.36 -5.40
CA TRP A 210 10.72 18.71 -4.27
C TRP A 210 9.25 18.54 -4.62
N VAL A 211 8.82 19.07 -5.77
CA VAL A 211 7.41 18.93 -6.21
C VAL A 211 7.01 17.45 -6.32
N MET A 212 7.83 16.62 -6.97
CA MET A 212 7.51 15.19 -7.16
C MET A 212 7.42 14.44 -5.84
N ILE A 213 8.36 14.64 -4.92
CA ILE A 213 8.32 13.91 -3.65
C ILE A 213 7.20 14.39 -2.73
N LEU A 214 6.85 15.68 -2.79
CA LEU A 214 5.69 16.21 -2.08
C LEU A 214 4.38 15.63 -2.64
N ILE A 215 4.20 15.57 -3.96
CA ILE A 215 3.03 14.95 -4.59
C ILE A 215 2.91 13.48 -4.16
N SER A 216 4.00 12.71 -4.21
CA SER A 216 4.01 11.32 -3.76
C SER A 216 3.58 11.18 -2.29
N SER A 217 4.07 12.06 -1.41
CA SER A 217 3.75 12.06 0.01
C SER A 217 2.30 12.47 0.29
N PHE A 218 1.74 13.43 -0.46
CA PHE A 218 0.31 13.78 -0.42
C PHE A 218 -0.56 12.61 -0.88
N CYS A 219 -0.21 11.98 -2.00
CA CYS A 219 -0.93 10.78 -2.48
C CYS A 219 -0.96 9.68 -1.43
N TYR A 220 0.17 9.40 -0.77
CA TYR A 220 0.23 8.45 0.33
C TYR A 220 -0.70 8.84 1.49
N SER A 221 -0.66 10.09 1.92
CA SER A 221 -1.41 10.57 3.07
C SER A 221 -2.92 10.42 2.85
N ILE A 222 -3.40 10.83 1.67
CA ILE A 222 -4.81 10.70 1.27
C ILE A 222 -5.20 9.23 1.15
N ALA A 223 -4.39 8.43 0.46
CA ALA A 223 -4.65 7.02 0.24
C ALA A 223 -4.74 6.24 1.56
N PHE A 224 -3.76 6.43 2.43
CA PHE A 224 -3.71 5.77 3.73
C PHE A 224 -4.91 6.13 4.60
N PHE A 225 -5.28 7.41 4.65
CA PHE A 225 -6.46 7.84 5.40
C PHE A 225 -7.76 7.26 4.83
N LEU A 226 -7.94 7.27 3.50
CA LEU A 226 -9.09 6.65 2.86
C LEU A 226 -9.17 5.14 3.12
N GLN A 227 -8.03 4.44 3.11
CA GLN A 227 -7.96 3.02 3.46
C GLN A 227 -8.40 2.77 4.90
N LEU A 228 -7.92 3.57 5.86
CA LEU A 228 -8.33 3.47 7.26
C LEU A 228 -9.84 3.69 7.44
N LEU A 229 -10.45 4.58 6.64
CA LEU A 229 -11.89 4.83 6.65
C LEU A 229 -12.70 3.70 5.98
N ALA A 230 -12.13 3.03 4.98
CA ALA A 230 -12.82 1.97 4.24
C ALA A 230 -12.99 0.69 5.06
N ILE A 231 -11.91 0.22 5.72
CA ILE A 231 -11.87 -1.08 6.42
C ILE A 231 -13.00 -1.24 7.44
N PRO A 232 -13.28 -0.28 8.34
CA PRO A 232 -14.39 -0.40 9.28
C PRO A 232 -15.78 -0.46 8.64
N ARG A 233 -15.91 0.08 7.42
CA ARG A 233 -17.19 0.21 6.72
C ARG A 233 -17.56 -0.98 5.87
N ILE A 234 -16.57 -1.62 5.24
CA ILE A 234 -16.79 -2.68 4.26
C ILE A 234 -15.99 -3.97 4.54
N GLY A 235 -15.20 -3.97 5.63
CA GLY A 235 -14.37 -5.12 6.04
C GLY A 235 -13.04 -5.21 5.32
N GLN A 236 -12.11 -6.01 5.89
CA GLN A 236 -10.74 -6.15 5.41
C GLN A 236 -10.65 -6.78 4.01
N SER A 237 -11.34 -7.90 3.78
CA SER A 237 -11.28 -8.63 2.51
C SER A 237 -11.83 -7.80 1.35
N LYS A 238 -12.97 -7.12 1.54
CA LYS A 238 -13.57 -6.25 0.52
C LYS A 238 -12.72 -5.02 0.25
N THR A 239 -12.14 -4.42 1.30
CA THR A 239 -11.22 -3.29 1.14
C THR A 239 -9.99 -3.72 0.35
N ALA A 240 -9.34 -4.84 0.72
CA ALA A 240 -8.18 -5.37 0.02
C ALA A 240 -8.46 -5.62 -1.48
N LEU A 241 -9.66 -6.13 -1.80
CA LEU A 241 -10.08 -6.33 -3.19
C LEU A 241 -10.24 -5.00 -3.96
N LEU A 242 -10.88 -3.99 -3.36
CA LEU A 242 -11.11 -2.71 -4.03
C LEU A 242 -9.85 -1.87 -4.16
N LEU A 243 -8.86 -2.07 -3.27
CA LEU A 243 -7.53 -1.48 -3.40
C LEU A 243 -6.78 -1.94 -4.65
N TYR A 244 -7.26 -2.94 -5.36
CA TYR A 244 -6.73 -3.29 -6.68
C TYR A 244 -6.96 -2.25 -7.80
N ALA A 245 -7.64 -1.16 -7.51
CA ALA A 245 -7.51 0.05 -8.32
C ALA A 245 -6.04 0.55 -8.36
N GLU A 246 -5.22 0.19 -7.35
CA GLU A 246 -3.80 0.56 -7.24
C GLU A 246 -2.95 0.04 -8.41
N PRO A 247 -2.85 -1.28 -8.70
CA PRO A 247 -2.02 -1.75 -9.81
C PRO A 247 -2.50 -1.25 -11.16
N ILE A 248 -3.82 -1.07 -11.36
CA ILE A 248 -4.36 -0.50 -12.60
C ILE A 248 -3.83 0.92 -12.78
N THR A 249 -3.98 1.74 -11.74
CA THR A 249 -3.51 3.14 -11.78
C THR A 249 -1.99 3.22 -11.89
N ALA A 250 -1.26 2.34 -11.18
CA ALA A 250 0.19 2.32 -11.23
C ALA A 250 0.73 2.00 -12.62
N VAL A 251 0.18 0.98 -13.29
CA VAL A 251 0.58 0.62 -14.65
C VAL A 251 0.26 1.76 -15.63
N LEU A 252 -0.95 2.31 -15.58
CA LEU A 252 -1.32 3.44 -16.45
C LEU A 252 -0.43 4.67 -16.19
N ALA A 253 -0.18 4.99 -14.93
CA ALA A 253 0.67 6.12 -14.56
C ALA A 253 2.14 5.89 -14.98
N SER A 254 2.66 4.66 -14.86
CA SER A 254 4.03 4.32 -15.32
C SER A 254 4.18 4.47 -16.83
N ILE A 255 3.20 3.99 -17.61
CA ILE A 255 3.20 4.17 -19.06
C ILE A 255 3.17 5.65 -19.43
N ILE A 256 2.29 6.44 -18.81
CA ILE A 256 2.09 7.86 -19.17
C ILE A 256 3.24 8.74 -18.66
N LEU A 257 3.65 8.58 -17.39
CA LEU A 257 4.58 9.48 -16.74
C LEU A 257 6.04 9.07 -16.93
N LEU A 258 6.34 7.76 -16.92
CA LEU A 258 7.70 7.22 -17.05
C LEU A 258 8.01 6.75 -18.46
N LYS A 259 7.01 6.71 -19.35
CA LYS A 259 7.12 6.15 -20.71
C LYS A 259 7.61 4.69 -20.71
N GLU A 260 7.28 3.95 -19.63
CA GLU A 260 7.59 2.52 -19.56
C GLU A 260 6.83 1.77 -20.66
N VAL A 261 7.53 0.89 -21.37
CA VAL A 261 6.92 0.06 -22.42
C VAL A 261 6.82 -1.36 -21.89
N LEU A 262 5.60 -1.84 -21.72
CA LEU A 262 5.37 -3.22 -21.35
C LEU A 262 5.61 -4.13 -22.55
N ASN A 263 6.38 -5.20 -22.38
CA ASN A 263 6.48 -6.23 -23.40
C ASN A 263 5.16 -7.04 -23.47
N PHE A 264 5.04 -7.90 -24.50
CA PHE A 264 3.82 -8.67 -24.73
C PHE A 264 3.41 -9.53 -23.51
N TYR A 265 4.38 -10.21 -22.88
CA TYR A 265 4.09 -11.06 -21.71
C TYR A 265 3.70 -10.25 -20.48
N GLN A 266 4.34 -9.12 -20.25
CA GLN A 266 3.99 -8.18 -19.19
C GLN A 266 2.58 -7.62 -19.39
N SER A 267 2.22 -7.25 -20.61
CA SER A 267 0.87 -6.77 -20.95
C SER A 267 -0.18 -7.85 -20.73
N LEU A 268 0.10 -9.09 -21.16
CA LEU A 268 -0.79 -10.23 -20.94
C LEU A 268 -0.93 -10.55 -19.45
N GLY A 269 0.18 -10.55 -18.71
CA GLY A 269 0.19 -10.76 -17.26
C GLY A 269 -0.59 -9.68 -16.51
N ALA A 270 -0.38 -8.41 -16.85
CA ALA A 270 -1.13 -7.29 -16.29
C ALA A 270 -2.64 -7.41 -16.57
N PHE A 271 -3.03 -7.79 -17.80
CA PHE A 271 -4.42 -8.05 -18.15
C PHE A 271 -5.04 -9.18 -17.34
N LEU A 272 -4.32 -10.30 -17.14
CA LEU A 272 -4.79 -11.42 -16.31
C LEU A 272 -4.96 -11.00 -14.85
N VAL A 273 -4.00 -10.26 -14.29
CA VAL A 273 -4.10 -9.72 -12.93
C VAL A 273 -5.33 -8.83 -12.81
N ILE A 274 -5.48 -7.81 -13.66
CA ILE A 274 -6.58 -6.87 -13.62
C ILE A 274 -7.93 -7.56 -13.77
N SER A 275 -8.08 -8.44 -14.77
CA SER A 275 -9.34 -9.16 -15.03
C SER A 275 -9.72 -10.11 -13.89
N SER A 276 -8.73 -10.83 -13.31
CA SER A 276 -8.96 -11.70 -12.15
C SER A 276 -9.47 -10.91 -10.93
N LEU A 277 -8.99 -9.70 -10.76
CA LEU A 277 -9.35 -8.82 -9.65
C LEU A 277 -10.73 -8.19 -9.82
N ILE A 278 -11.09 -7.78 -11.03
CA ILE A 278 -12.45 -7.34 -11.36
C ILE A 278 -13.44 -8.47 -11.10
N PHE A 279 -13.10 -9.71 -11.52
CA PHE A 279 -13.95 -10.87 -11.31
C PHE A 279 -14.08 -11.22 -9.82
N ALA A 280 -12.99 -11.12 -9.04
CA ALA A 280 -13.01 -11.27 -7.58
C ALA A 280 -13.97 -10.27 -6.93
N THR A 281 -13.90 -9.00 -7.31
CA THR A 281 -14.76 -7.94 -6.79
C THR A 281 -16.25 -8.20 -7.07
N TYR A 282 -16.55 -8.66 -8.30
CA TYR A 282 -17.93 -8.98 -8.70
C TYR A 282 -18.51 -10.16 -7.91
N HIS A 283 -17.69 -11.19 -7.69
CA HIS A 283 -18.16 -12.43 -7.03
C HIS A 283 -18.34 -12.27 -5.51
N THR A 284 -17.49 -11.48 -4.86
CA THR A 284 -17.59 -11.22 -3.41
C THR A 284 -18.85 -10.40 -3.09
N ASN A 285 -19.29 -9.55 -4.00
CA ASN A 285 -20.53 -8.78 -3.84
C ASN A 285 -21.81 -9.63 -3.97
N LYS A 286 -21.76 -10.76 -4.71
CA LYS A 286 -22.94 -11.62 -4.94
C LYS A 286 -23.22 -12.59 -3.79
N ASN A 287 -22.19 -12.95 -3.02
CA ASN A 287 -22.32 -13.91 -1.90
C ASN A 287 -22.67 -13.24 -0.55
N GLN A 288 -22.81 -11.89 -0.52
CA GLN A 288 -23.22 -11.13 0.66
C GLN A 288 -24.66 -10.57 0.57
N LYS A 289 -25.40 -10.92 -0.47
CA LYS A 289 -26.86 -10.77 -0.58
C LYS A 289 -27.55 -12.09 -0.26
#